data_fe496c65627649edd25cef12ec358d26
#
_entry.id   fe496c65627649edd25cef12ec358d26
#
_cell.length_a   1.000
_cell.length_b   1.000
_cell.length_c   1.000
_cell.angle_alpha   90.00
_cell.angle_beta   90.00
_cell.angle_gamma   90.00
#
_symmetry.space_group_name_H-M   'P 1'
#
loop_
_entity.id
_entity.type
_entity.pdbx_description
1 polymer ?
#
loop_
_entity_poly.entity_id
_entity_poly.type
_entity_poly.pdbx_seq_one_letter_code
_entity_poly.pdbx_strand_id
1 'polypeptide(L)' 'MANYRFYRLNAGQVVSRRLFDCTSDPEAVEAALRLAQTGTIEVWRGERLVASLSGAERVYTAPLHVMATA' A
#
# COMPACT_ATOMS: atom_id res chain seq x y z
N MET A 1 -10.05 10.20 -10.55
CA MET A 1 -9.10 9.16 -10.14
C MET A 1 -7.92 9.81 -9.46
N ALA A 2 -7.31 9.13 -8.55
CA ALA A 2 -6.21 9.67 -7.76
C ALA A 2 -4.93 8.90 -8.03
N ASN A 3 -3.81 9.61 -7.92
CA ASN A 3 -2.51 8.98 -8.08
C ASN A 3 -2.07 8.39 -6.75
N TYR A 4 -1.74 7.11 -6.79
CA TYR A 4 -1.22 6.41 -5.63
C TYR A 4 0.21 6.01 -5.92
N ARG A 5 1.06 6.07 -4.89
CA ARG A 5 2.45 5.65 -4.98
C ARG A 5 2.61 4.36 -4.20
N PHE A 6 3.15 3.38 -4.87
CA PHE A 6 3.42 2.08 -4.25
C PHE A 6 4.92 1.95 -4.13
N TYR A 7 5.40 1.84 -2.90
CA TYR A 7 6.82 1.62 -2.63
C TYR A 7 7.01 0.18 -2.20
N ARG A 8 7.89 -0.51 -2.89
CA ARG A 8 8.27 -1.86 -2.47
C ARG A 8 9.51 -1.73 -1.60
N LEU A 9 9.45 -2.35 -0.42
CA LEU A 9 10.55 -2.31 0.53
C LEU A 9 11.09 -3.72 0.72
N ASN A 10 12.40 -3.81 0.89
CA ASN A 10 13.09 -5.04 1.22
C ASN A 10 14.06 -4.71 2.34
N ALA A 11 13.94 -5.39 3.47
CA ALA A 11 14.77 -5.13 4.64
C ALA A 11 14.73 -3.67 5.07
N GLY A 12 13.53 -3.06 4.98
CA GLY A 12 13.34 -1.67 5.39
C GLY A 12 13.79 -0.63 4.40
N GLN A 13 14.26 -1.04 3.23
CA GLN A 13 14.74 -0.11 2.21
C GLN A 13 13.84 -0.14 1.00
N VAL A 14 13.60 1.04 0.42
CA VAL A 14 12.79 1.14 -0.80
C VAL A 14 13.61 0.62 -1.97
N VAL A 15 13.11 -0.41 -2.64
CA VAL A 15 13.79 -1.02 -3.78
C VAL A 15 13.08 -0.71 -5.10
N SER A 16 11.85 -0.24 -5.07
CA SER A 16 11.16 0.18 -6.28
C SER A 16 9.98 1.07 -5.93
N ARG A 17 9.53 1.84 -6.92
CA ARG A 17 8.39 2.73 -6.77
C ARG A 17 7.57 2.66 -8.04
N ARG A 18 6.25 2.64 -7.88
CA ARG A 18 5.33 2.67 -9.00
C ARG A 18 4.19 3.62 -8.72
N LEU A 19 3.65 4.20 -9.78
CA LEU A 19 2.51 5.09 -9.72
C LEU A 19 1.31 4.39 -10.33
N PHE A 20 0.19 4.42 -9.63
CA PHE A 20 -1.05 3.85 -10.11
C PHE A 20 -2.17 4.85 -9.95
N ASP A 21 -3.07 4.87 -10.93
CA ASP A 21 -4.30 5.63 -10.83
C ASP A 21 -5.39 4.68 -10.35
N CYS A 22 -5.97 5.01 -9.21
CA CYS A 22 -7.04 4.20 -8.64
C CYS A 22 -8.18 5.12 -8.24
N THR A 23 -9.38 4.57 -8.17
CA THR A 23 -10.57 5.35 -7.87
C THR A 23 -10.78 5.51 -6.38
N SER A 24 -10.20 4.64 -5.57
CA SER A 24 -10.41 4.68 -4.13
C SER A 24 -9.27 3.98 -3.41
N ASP A 25 -9.17 4.21 -2.10
CA ASP A 25 -8.18 3.53 -1.28
C ASP A 25 -8.34 2.00 -1.33
N PRO A 26 -9.55 1.43 -1.20
CA PRO A 26 -9.68 -0.02 -1.30
C PRO A 26 -9.18 -0.58 -2.62
N GLU A 27 -9.42 0.11 -3.72
CA GLU A 27 -8.93 -0.35 -5.01
C GLU A 27 -7.42 -0.35 -5.05
N ALA A 28 -6.79 0.70 -4.49
CA ALA A 28 -5.33 0.78 -4.45
C ALA A 28 -4.76 -0.34 -3.58
N VAL A 29 -5.42 -0.64 -2.46
CA VAL A 29 -4.97 -1.72 -1.58
C VAL A 29 -5.07 -3.06 -2.28
N GLU A 30 -6.15 -3.31 -3.02
CA GLU A 30 -6.27 -4.57 -3.75
C GLU A 30 -5.19 -4.72 -4.80
N ALA A 31 -4.88 -3.63 -5.52
CA ALA A 31 -3.82 -3.68 -6.51
C ALA A 31 -2.47 -3.97 -5.85
N ALA A 32 -2.21 -3.36 -4.68
CA ALA A 32 -0.97 -3.58 -3.96
C ALA A 32 -0.86 -5.02 -3.47
N LEU A 33 -1.97 -5.62 -3.03
CA LEU A 33 -1.96 -7.00 -2.56
C LEU A 33 -1.50 -7.96 -3.65
N ARG A 34 -1.88 -7.68 -4.89
CA ARG A 34 -1.46 -8.53 -6.00
C ARG A 34 0.03 -8.43 -6.26
N LEU A 35 0.63 -7.31 -5.90
CA LEU A 35 2.06 -7.08 -6.12
C LEU A 35 2.90 -7.48 -4.91
N ALA A 36 2.29 -7.62 -3.74
CA ALA A 36 3.01 -7.88 -2.50
C ALA A 36 3.20 -9.37 -2.31
N GLN A 37 4.05 -9.98 -3.13
CA GLN A 37 4.32 -11.41 -3.00
C GLN A 37 5.43 -11.69 -2.01
N THR A 38 6.44 -10.83 -2.00
CA THR A 38 7.53 -10.91 -1.01
C THR A 38 7.86 -9.49 -0.60
N GLY A 39 8.31 -9.33 0.64
CA GLY A 39 8.64 -8.02 1.15
C GLY A 39 7.40 -7.25 1.52
N THR A 40 7.53 -5.94 1.57
CA THR A 40 6.47 -5.05 2.02
C THR A 40 6.17 -4.04 0.92
N ILE A 41 4.90 -3.71 0.75
CA ILE A 41 4.49 -2.63 -0.13
C ILE A 41 3.76 -1.59 0.69
N GLU A 42 4.21 -0.34 0.58
CA GLU A 42 3.52 0.81 1.18
C GLU A 42 2.73 1.53 0.10
N VAL A 43 1.49 1.83 0.41
CA VAL A 43 0.59 2.52 -0.49
C VAL A 43 0.38 3.93 0.05
N TRP A 44 0.70 4.92 -0.77
CA TRP A 44 0.59 6.33 -0.38
C TRP A 44 -0.30 7.09 -1.34
N ARG A 45 -1.06 8.01 -0.79
CA ARG A 45 -1.81 8.98 -1.57
C ARG A 45 -1.41 10.36 -1.07
N GLY A 46 -0.64 11.10 -1.88
CA GLY A 46 -0.06 12.35 -1.44
C GLY A 46 0.86 12.11 -0.25
N GLU A 47 0.61 12.79 0.85
CA GLU A 47 1.41 12.66 2.05
C GLU A 47 0.80 11.70 3.05
N ARG A 48 -0.25 10.99 2.67
CA ARG A 48 -0.98 10.10 3.57
C ARG A 48 -0.63 8.66 3.27
N LEU A 49 -0.21 7.92 4.28
CA LEU A 49 0.00 6.48 4.16
C LEU A 49 -1.36 5.79 4.21
N VAL A 50 -1.71 5.13 3.12
CA VAL A 50 -2.99 4.43 3.03
C VAL A 50 -2.89 3.07 3.70
N ALA A 51 -1.84 2.32 3.41
CA ALA A 51 -1.69 0.97 3.95
C ALA A 51 -0.25 0.52 3.82
N SER A 52 0.12 -0.45 4.66
CA SER A 52 1.39 -1.15 4.57
C SER A 52 1.06 -2.63 4.54
N LEU A 53 1.51 -3.32 3.50
CA LEU A 53 1.13 -4.69 3.23
C LEU A 53 2.36 -5.57 3.20
N SER A 54 2.34 -6.66 3.96
CA SER A 54 3.42 -7.63 3.98
C SER A 54 2.98 -8.85 3.19
N GLY A 55 3.69 -9.14 2.11
CA GLY A 55 3.29 -10.20 1.19
C GLY A 55 3.35 -11.59 1.79
N ALA A 56 4.37 -11.85 2.60
CA ALA A 56 4.57 -13.18 3.15
C ALA A 56 3.41 -13.61 4.05
N GLU A 57 2.87 -12.69 4.81
CA GLU A 57 1.81 -12.99 5.76
C GLU A 57 0.47 -12.43 5.33
N ARG A 58 0.47 -11.65 4.26
CA ARG A 58 -0.71 -10.95 3.80
C ARG A 58 -1.34 -10.10 4.89
N VAL A 59 -0.49 -9.54 5.73
CA VAL A 59 -0.95 -8.68 6.82
C VAL A 59 -1.25 -7.30 6.27
N TYR A 60 -2.40 -6.79 6.61
CA TYR A 60 -2.84 -5.47 6.21
C TYR A 60 -2.83 -4.57 7.43
N THR A 61 -2.07 -3.50 7.36
CA THR A 61 -2.03 -2.49 8.43
C THR A 61 -2.39 -1.15 7.83
N ALA A 62 -3.51 -0.60 8.24
CA ALA A 62 -3.98 0.68 7.74
C ALA A 62 -3.78 1.75 8.81
N PRO A 63 -3.73 3.02 8.40
CA PRO A 63 -3.73 4.11 9.36
C PRO A 63 -4.93 4.03 10.30
N LEU A 64 -4.74 4.54 11.50
CA LEU A 64 -5.73 4.40 12.55
C LEU A 64 -7.11 4.94 12.15
N HIS A 65 -7.15 6.03 11.40
CA HIS A 65 -8.44 6.61 11.03
C HIS A 65 -9.27 5.68 10.14
N VAL A 66 -8.60 4.84 9.36
CA VAL A 66 -9.30 3.86 8.53
C VAL A 66 -9.89 2.78 9.42
N MET A 67 -9.14 2.35 10.42
CA MET A 67 -9.60 1.31 11.33
C MET A 67 -10.76 1.79 12.17
N ALA A 68 -10.76 3.07 12.52
CA ALA A 68 -11.82 3.61 13.35
C ALA A 68 -13.18 3.62 12.67
N THR A 69 -13.20 3.57 11.36
CA THR A 69 -14.46 3.57 10.61
C THR A 69 -14.94 2.18 10.26
N ALA A 70 -14.16 1.18 10.53
CA ALA A 70 -14.52 -0.20 10.19
C ALA A 70 -15.56 -0.81 11.10
#